data_4874d1e4116e80a7e0561246148831c6
#
_entry.id   4874d1e4116e80a7e0561246148831c6
#
_cell.length_a   1.000
_cell.length_b   1.000
_cell.length_c   1.000
_cell.angle_alpha   90.00
_cell.angle_beta   90.00
_cell.angle_gamma   90.00
#
_symmetry.space_group_name_H-M   'P 1'
#
loop_
_entity.id
_entity.type
_entity.pdbx_description
1 polymer ?
#
loop_
_entity_poly.entity_id
_entity_poly.type
_entity_poly.pdbx_seq_one_letter_code
_entity_poly.pdbx_strand_id
1 'polypeptide(L)'
;MNKKYLPSALILYLNYFIHGVGCSILGQAVIKDALATAWGVEAMAITAISAALGLGRLIALPFAGPLSDKLGRRISTAIGSASYAIYLIVLALAFNAGTSGGYTIAYVCAIIGGIANSFLDTGIYPAVAEIIYKAPGVATMGIKFFIAIAQMLLPFVLGASVATTAAGLTSYNRLFYGCGIIYLVLFVLVFLFPLPDADQKAAGKKEGLIDSLKHTHFSFESVAMILIGFTCTGTFQLWLNCAQNFAKENVGWADPSIMQTYYSAGTLIALVV
;
A
#
# COMPACT_ATOMS: atom_id res chain seq x y z
N MET A 1 -13.78 15.92 17.11
CA MET A 1 -13.79 15.75 15.64
C MET A 1 -14.18 17.09 15.02
N ASN A 2 -13.37 17.61 14.13
CA ASN A 2 -13.71 18.83 13.40
C ASN A 2 -14.51 18.44 12.15
N LYS A 3 -15.82 18.72 12.17
CA LYS A 3 -16.75 18.33 11.09
C LYS A 3 -16.37 18.87 9.71
N LYS A 4 -15.63 19.99 9.65
CA LYS A 4 -15.12 20.59 8.42
C LYS A 4 -14.21 19.66 7.63
N TYR A 5 -13.44 18.80 8.33
CA TYR A 5 -12.45 17.91 7.72
C TYR A 5 -12.95 16.46 7.54
N LEU A 6 -14.22 16.18 7.83
CA LEU A 6 -14.76 14.83 7.71
C LEU A 6 -14.73 14.29 6.26
N PRO A 7 -15.07 15.07 5.21
CA PRO A 7 -14.91 14.62 3.83
C PRO A 7 -13.45 14.29 3.49
N SER A 8 -12.50 15.09 4.01
CA SER A 8 -11.07 14.83 3.81
C SER A 8 -10.62 13.53 4.46
N ALA A 9 -11.10 13.23 5.68
CA ALA A 9 -10.82 11.96 6.32
C ALA A 9 -11.31 10.77 5.47
N LEU A 10 -12.49 10.87 4.87
CA LEU A 10 -13.01 9.83 3.98
C LEU A 10 -12.10 9.64 2.75
N ILE A 11 -11.63 10.72 2.12
CA ILE A 11 -10.69 10.66 0.98
C ILE A 11 -9.39 9.98 1.40
N LEU A 12 -8.87 10.29 2.60
CA LEU A 12 -7.67 9.66 3.14
C LEU A 12 -7.88 8.15 3.39
N TYR A 13 -9.03 7.76 3.94
CA TYR A 13 -9.37 6.34 4.09
C TYR A 13 -9.55 5.62 2.75
N LEU A 14 -10.13 6.28 1.73
CA LEU A 14 -10.26 5.71 0.39
C LEU A 14 -8.90 5.49 -0.27
N ASN A 15 -7.89 6.35 -0.01
CA ASN A 15 -6.51 6.05 -0.43
C ASN A 15 -6.04 4.71 0.12
N TYR A 16 -6.33 4.42 1.39
CA TYR A 16 -5.93 3.17 2.01
C TYR A 16 -6.82 1.98 1.63
N PHE A 17 -8.05 2.22 1.22
CA PHE A 17 -8.88 1.19 0.61
C PHE A 17 -8.21 0.68 -0.68
N ILE A 18 -7.84 1.57 -1.60
CA ILE A 18 -7.15 1.17 -2.84
C ILE A 18 -5.75 0.63 -2.54
N HIS A 19 -5.05 1.17 -1.52
CA HIS A 19 -3.78 0.62 -1.05
C HIS A 19 -3.92 -0.84 -0.58
N GLY A 20 -5.03 -1.19 0.08
CA GLY A 20 -5.33 -2.57 0.48
C GLY A 20 -5.36 -3.54 -0.69
N VAL A 21 -5.92 -3.12 -1.84
CA VAL A 21 -5.82 -3.86 -3.11
C VAL A 21 -4.35 -3.92 -3.56
N GLY A 22 -3.70 -2.78 -3.69
CA GLY A 22 -2.37 -2.66 -4.27
C GLY A 22 -1.27 -3.40 -3.51
N CYS A 23 -1.32 -3.44 -2.17
CA CYS A 23 -0.33 -4.15 -1.36
C CYS A 23 -0.54 -5.68 -1.35
N SER A 24 -1.73 -6.16 -1.72
CA SER A 24 -2.08 -7.59 -1.68
C SER A 24 -2.13 -8.24 -3.06
N ILE A 25 -2.18 -7.44 -4.12
CA ILE A 25 -2.40 -7.92 -5.48
C ILE A 25 -1.28 -8.85 -5.97
N LEU A 26 -0.02 -8.51 -5.70
CA LEU A 26 1.13 -9.34 -6.08
C LEU A 26 1.28 -10.60 -5.21
N GLY A 27 0.57 -10.68 -4.10
CA GLY A 27 0.48 -11.89 -3.26
C GLY A 27 -0.48 -12.94 -3.80
N GLN A 28 -1.39 -12.55 -4.71
CA GLN A 28 -2.40 -13.46 -5.26
C GLN A 28 -1.79 -14.45 -6.24
N ALA A 29 -2.01 -15.76 -6.01
CA ALA A 29 -1.45 -16.82 -6.88
C ALA A 29 -1.84 -16.63 -8.34
N VAL A 30 -3.11 -16.30 -8.62
CA VAL A 30 -3.63 -16.08 -9.98
C VAL A 30 -2.97 -14.90 -10.69
N ILE A 31 -2.60 -13.85 -9.95
CA ILE A 31 -1.85 -12.71 -10.50
C ILE A 31 -0.41 -13.11 -10.80
N LYS A 32 0.24 -13.83 -9.89
CA LYS A 32 1.60 -14.31 -10.10
C LYS A 32 1.70 -15.18 -11.33
N ASP A 33 0.77 -16.13 -11.49
CA ASP A 33 0.73 -17.01 -12.66
C ASP A 33 0.54 -16.21 -13.96
N ALA A 34 -0.39 -15.27 -13.97
CA ALA A 34 -0.66 -14.42 -15.14
C ALA A 34 0.56 -13.57 -15.53
N LEU A 35 1.20 -12.91 -14.55
CA LEU A 35 2.38 -12.09 -14.78
C LEU A 35 3.60 -12.94 -15.18
N ALA A 36 3.81 -14.08 -14.52
CA ALA A 36 4.89 -15.01 -14.81
C ALA A 36 4.79 -15.54 -16.26
N THR A 37 3.58 -15.94 -16.66
CA THR A 37 3.30 -16.38 -18.03
C THR A 37 3.55 -15.26 -19.04
N ALA A 38 3.08 -14.05 -18.76
CA ALA A 38 3.26 -12.91 -19.65
C ALA A 38 4.73 -12.52 -19.83
N TRP A 39 5.53 -12.62 -18.78
CA TRP A 39 6.94 -12.21 -18.79
C TRP A 39 7.92 -13.35 -19.07
N GLY A 40 7.45 -14.60 -19.12
CA GLY A 40 8.31 -15.78 -19.33
C GLY A 40 9.25 -16.05 -18.15
N VAL A 41 8.78 -15.80 -16.92
CA VAL A 41 9.54 -16.03 -15.68
C VAL A 41 8.79 -17.01 -14.77
N GLU A 42 9.45 -17.51 -13.75
CA GLU A 42 8.78 -18.34 -12.73
C GLU A 42 7.87 -17.49 -11.83
N ALA A 43 6.76 -18.06 -11.34
CA ALA A 43 5.83 -17.40 -10.44
C ALA A 43 6.51 -16.87 -9.15
N MET A 44 7.53 -17.58 -8.67
CA MET A 44 8.33 -17.15 -7.52
C MET A 44 9.10 -15.85 -7.79
N ALA A 45 9.53 -15.59 -9.03
CA ALA A 45 10.21 -14.33 -9.39
C ALA A 45 9.33 -13.11 -9.18
N ILE A 46 7.99 -13.25 -9.29
CA ILE A 46 7.06 -12.15 -9.02
C ILE A 46 7.13 -11.69 -7.56
N THR A 47 7.50 -12.59 -6.64
CA THR A 47 7.71 -12.23 -5.23
C THR A 47 8.87 -11.24 -5.04
N ALA A 48 9.88 -11.25 -5.93
CA ALA A 48 10.97 -10.28 -5.90
C ALA A 48 10.48 -8.85 -6.20
N ILE A 49 9.40 -8.68 -6.98
CA ILE A 49 8.76 -7.38 -7.22
C ILE A 49 8.15 -6.85 -5.92
N SER A 50 7.53 -7.72 -5.11
CA SER A 50 7.06 -7.34 -3.77
C SER A 50 8.21 -6.94 -2.83
N ALA A 51 9.37 -7.57 -2.95
CA ALA A 51 10.58 -7.17 -2.21
C ALA A 51 11.10 -5.80 -2.67
N ALA A 52 11.02 -5.49 -3.96
CA ALA A 52 11.39 -4.17 -4.51
C ALA A 52 10.49 -3.04 -3.97
N LEU A 53 9.19 -3.31 -3.72
CA LEU A 53 8.32 -2.39 -2.97
C LEU A 53 8.88 -2.12 -1.57
N GLY A 54 9.31 -3.18 -0.86
CA GLY A 54 9.95 -3.05 0.45
C GLY A 54 11.22 -2.21 0.41
N LEU A 55 12.06 -2.41 -0.61
CA LEU A 55 13.28 -1.62 -0.82
C LEU A 55 12.97 -0.14 -1.04
N GLY A 56 12.02 0.18 -1.91
CA GLY A 56 11.58 1.56 -2.15
C GLY A 56 11.08 2.24 -0.88
N ARG A 57 10.32 1.50 -0.05
CA ARG A 57 9.85 1.98 1.24
C ARG A 57 10.99 2.24 2.21
N LEU A 58 11.96 1.33 2.31
CA LEU A 58 13.13 1.47 3.17
C LEU A 58 13.95 2.72 2.81
N ILE A 59 14.16 2.96 1.52
CA ILE A 59 14.90 4.13 1.02
C ILE A 59 14.14 5.44 1.34
N ALA A 60 12.82 5.47 1.15
CA ALA A 60 12.05 6.69 1.26
C ALA A 60 11.68 7.09 2.70
N LEU A 61 11.51 6.12 3.61
CA LEU A 61 11.05 6.38 4.99
C LEU A 61 11.84 7.46 5.74
N PRO A 62 13.19 7.48 5.72
CA PRO A 62 13.97 8.50 6.41
C PRO A 62 13.71 9.93 5.91
N PHE A 63 13.28 10.07 4.67
CA PHE A 63 13.04 11.37 4.02
C PHE A 63 11.57 11.76 4.03
N ALA A 64 10.66 10.80 3.90
CA ALA A 64 9.23 11.04 3.78
C ALA A 64 8.64 11.71 5.03
N GLY A 65 9.07 11.29 6.24
CA GLY A 65 8.64 11.89 7.50
C GLY A 65 8.99 13.37 7.59
N PRO A 66 10.28 13.73 7.60
CA PRO A 66 10.72 15.13 7.65
C PRO A 66 10.15 15.99 6.51
N LEU A 67 9.99 15.43 5.32
CA LEU A 67 9.41 16.13 4.19
C LEU A 67 7.91 16.38 4.39
N SER A 68 7.16 15.40 4.90
CA SER A 68 5.76 15.55 5.27
C SER A 68 5.57 16.63 6.34
N ASP A 69 6.46 16.67 7.33
CA ASP A 69 6.43 17.70 8.38
C ASP A 69 6.75 19.10 7.85
N LYS A 70 7.65 19.20 6.85
CA LYS A 70 8.07 20.47 6.25
C LYS A 70 7.07 21.00 5.23
N LEU A 71 6.59 20.15 4.33
CA LEU A 71 5.72 20.51 3.21
C LEU A 71 4.23 20.45 3.57
N GLY A 72 3.88 19.70 4.62
CA GLY A 72 2.51 19.46 5.05
C GLY A 72 1.96 18.11 4.58
N ARG A 73 0.92 17.64 5.28
CA ARG A 73 0.29 16.33 5.06
C ARG A 73 -0.31 16.20 3.67
N ARG A 74 -0.84 17.31 3.14
CA ARG A 74 -1.42 17.38 1.80
C ARG A 74 -0.42 17.01 0.71
N ILE A 75 0.75 17.64 0.73
CA ILE A 75 1.78 17.42 -0.30
C ILE A 75 2.32 15.99 -0.19
N SER A 76 2.57 15.49 1.03
CA SER A 76 3.00 14.11 1.23
C SER A 76 1.99 13.12 0.68
N THR A 77 0.70 13.26 1.02
CA THR A 77 -0.37 12.40 0.52
C THR A 77 -0.48 12.48 -1.01
N ALA A 78 -0.37 13.69 -1.58
CA ALA A 78 -0.43 13.88 -3.03
C ALA A 78 0.73 13.17 -3.76
N ILE A 79 1.96 13.31 -3.25
CA ILE A 79 3.14 12.59 -3.78
C ILE A 79 2.89 11.08 -3.72
N GLY A 80 2.42 10.58 -2.58
CA GLY A 80 2.11 9.16 -2.39
C GLY A 80 1.05 8.66 -3.38
N SER A 81 -0.08 9.38 -3.51
CA SER A 81 -1.17 9.00 -4.41
C SER A 81 -0.73 9.02 -5.88
N ALA A 82 -0.01 10.06 -6.32
CA ALA A 82 0.51 10.15 -7.68
C ALA A 82 1.52 9.04 -7.99
N SER A 83 2.47 8.79 -7.10
CA SER A 83 3.48 7.75 -7.26
C SER A 83 2.85 6.35 -7.28
N TYR A 84 1.80 6.12 -6.46
CA TYR A 84 1.08 4.84 -6.46
C TYR A 84 0.27 4.65 -7.74
N ALA A 85 -0.33 5.72 -8.27
CA ALA A 85 -0.99 5.69 -9.58
C ALA A 85 0.00 5.30 -10.69
N ILE A 86 1.18 5.93 -10.71
CA ILE A 86 2.25 5.62 -11.66
C ILE A 86 2.64 4.13 -11.54
N TYR A 87 2.87 3.64 -10.33
CA TYR A 87 3.20 2.23 -10.09
C TYR A 87 2.18 1.29 -10.70
N LEU A 88 0.88 1.48 -10.43
CA LEU A 88 -0.16 0.57 -10.92
C LEU A 88 -0.34 0.66 -12.44
N ILE A 89 -0.31 1.86 -13.01
CA ILE A 89 -0.42 2.06 -14.46
C ILE A 89 0.78 1.44 -15.19
N VAL A 90 2.00 1.65 -14.68
CA VAL A 90 3.20 1.09 -15.28
C VAL A 90 3.24 -0.44 -15.11
N LEU A 91 2.71 -1.00 -14.04
CA LEU A 91 2.57 -2.45 -13.88
C LEU A 91 1.69 -3.06 -14.99
N ALA A 92 0.58 -2.38 -15.36
CA ALA A 92 -0.26 -2.80 -16.48
C ALA A 92 0.46 -2.65 -17.84
N LEU A 93 1.25 -1.59 -18.03
CA LEU A 93 2.07 -1.41 -19.23
C LEU A 93 3.18 -2.46 -19.32
N ALA A 94 3.79 -2.82 -18.19
CA ALA A 94 4.80 -3.87 -18.09
C ALA A 94 4.23 -5.25 -18.47
N PHE A 95 2.97 -5.54 -18.12
CA PHE A 95 2.28 -6.74 -18.60
C PHE A 95 2.24 -6.76 -20.13
N ASN A 96 1.89 -5.65 -20.77
CA ASN A 96 1.80 -5.55 -22.23
C ASN A 96 3.17 -5.60 -22.92
N ALA A 97 4.25 -5.22 -22.24
CA ALA A 97 5.61 -5.34 -22.75
C ALA A 97 6.09 -6.80 -22.86
N GLY A 98 5.41 -7.71 -22.16
CA GLY A 98 5.69 -9.16 -22.26
C GLY A 98 7.13 -9.52 -21.90
N THR A 99 7.69 -10.49 -22.59
CA THR A 99 9.06 -10.99 -22.38
C THR A 99 10.15 -9.98 -22.75
N SER A 100 9.80 -8.90 -23.47
CA SER A 100 10.74 -7.86 -23.94
C SER A 100 11.18 -6.89 -22.84
N GLY A 101 11.05 -7.25 -21.57
CA GLY A 101 11.49 -6.42 -20.42
C GLY A 101 10.39 -6.08 -19.42
N GLY A 102 9.18 -6.66 -19.55
CA GLY A 102 8.05 -6.39 -18.66
C GLY A 102 8.40 -6.64 -17.20
N TYR A 103 9.09 -7.73 -16.88
CA TYR A 103 9.57 -8.03 -15.54
C TYR A 103 10.50 -6.93 -14.97
N THR A 104 11.48 -6.48 -15.76
CA THR A 104 12.43 -5.44 -15.33
C THR A 104 11.73 -4.10 -15.11
N ILE A 105 10.81 -3.74 -16.01
CA ILE A 105 10.00 -2.52 -15.86
C ILE A 105 9.17 -2.58 -14.57
N ALA A 106 8.50 -3.70 -14.33
CA ALA A 106 7.70 -3.92 -13.12
C ALA A 106 8.54 -3.86 -11.84
N TYR A 107 9.73 -4.48 -11.84
CA TYR A 107 10.66 -4.47 -10.71
C TYR A 107 11.12 -3.06 -10.36
N VAL A 108 11.59 -2.29 -11.35
CA VAL A 108 12.03 -0.89 -11.14
C VAL A 108 10.85 -0.03 -10.67
N CYS A 109 9.68 -0.21 -11.29
CA CYS A 109 8.50 0.55 -10.94
C CYS A 109 7.98 0.22 -9.54
N ALA A 110 8.17 -1.00 -9.05
CA ALA A 110 7.82 -1.39 -7.69
C ALA A 110 8.59 -0.57 -6.63
N ILE A 111 9.81 -0.13 -6.93
CA ILE A 111 10.54 0.79 -6.05
C ILE A 111 9.78 2.11 -5.91
N ILE A 112 9.21 2.64 -6.99
CA ILE A 112 8.34 3.83 -6.95
C ILE A 112 7.09 3.58 -6.11
N GLY A 113 6.48 2.40 -6.23
CA GLY A 113 5.38 1.97 -5.37
C GLY A 113 5.75 1.92 -3.88
N GLY A 114 6.97 1.49 -3.56
CA GLY A 114 7.51 1.52 -2.20
C GLY A 114 7.71 2.94 -1.66
N ILE A 115 8.26 3.84 -2.47
CA ILE A 115 8.37 5.27 -2.16
C ILE A 115 6.97 5.86 -1.89
N ALA A 116 6.00 5.55 -2.75
CA ALA A 116 4.62 5.98 -2.58
C ALA A 116 4.03 5.57 -1.23
N ASN A 117 4.28 4.32 -0.80
CA ASN A 117 3.84 3.83 0.51
C ASN A 117 4.36 4.69 1.66
N SER A 118 5.64 5.07 1.64
CA SER A 118 6.24 5.89 2.68
C SER A 118 5.59 7.28 2.75
N PHE A 119 5.30 7.88 1.61
CA PHE A 119 4.64 9.19 1.57
C PHE A 119 3.16 9.12 1.97
N LEU A 120 2.45 8.04 1.62
CA LEU A 120 1.08 7.82 2.10
C LEU A 120 1.06 7.65 3.63
N ASP A 121 1.97 6.81 4.18
CA ASP A 121 2.04 6.57 5.62
C ASP A 121 2.31 7.88 6.38
N THR A 122 3.31 8.64 5.98
CA THR A 122 3.71 9.88 6.66
C THR A 122 2.73 11.04 6.44
N GLY A 123 1.93 11.01 5.40
CA GLY A 123 0.87 11.98 5.13
C GLY A 123 -0.44 11.64 5.83
N ILE A 124 -0.94 10.43 5.66
CA ILE A 124 -2.31 10.06 6.00
C ILE A 124 -2.47 9.70 7.48
N TYR A 125 -1.58 8.88 8.08
CA TYR A 125 -1.71 8.49 9.49
C TYR A 125 -1.79 9.69 10.43
N PRO A 126 -0.87 10.67 10.37
CA PRO A 126 -0.99 11.86 11.19
C PRO A 126 -2.21 12.69 10.84
N ALA A 127 -2.55 12.86 9.56
CA ALA A 127 -3.68 13.69 9.14
C ALA A 127 -5.02 13.18 9.70
N VAL A 128 -5.29 11.86 9.66
CA VAL A 128 -6.54 11.32 10.23
C VAL A 128 -6.56 11.42 11.75
N ALA A 129 -5.41 11.26 12.42
CA ALA A 129 -5.29 11.43 13.86
C ALA A 129 -5.54 12.89 14.27
N GLU A 130 -5.07 13.87 13.49
CA GLU A 130 -5.32 15.29 13.69
C GLU A 130 -6.78 15.67 13.44
N ILE A 131 -7.44 15.09 12.43
CA ILE A 131 -8.86 15.30 12.14
C ILE A 131 -9.74 14.75 13.26
N ILE A 132 -9.42 13.54 13.74
CA ILE A 132 -10.18 12.84 14.78
C ILE A 132 -9.42 12.89 16.11
N TYR A 133 -8.96 14.07 16.48
CA TYR A 133 -8.07 14.33 17.64
C TYR A 133 -8.60 13.80 18.99
N LYS A 134 -9.92 13.58 19.13
CA LYS A 134 -10.51 13.04 20.37
C LYS A 134 -10.28 11.53 20.53
N ALA A 135 -9.99 10.83 19.43
CA ALA A 135 -9.75 9.38 19.42
C ALA A 135 -8.73 9.03 18.30
N PRO A 136 -7.46 9.48 18.43
CA PRO A 136 -6.45 9.30 17.39
C PRO A 136 -6.14 7.82 17.11
N GLY A 137 -6.20 6.98 18.15
CA GLY A 137 -6.06 5.52 17.98
C GLY A 137 -7.16 4.93 17.10
N VAL A 138 -8.43 5.30 17.33
CA VAL A 138 -9.55 4.86 16.50
C VAL A 138 -9.41 5.38 15.06
N ALA A 139 -8.96 6.62 14.89
CA ALA A 139 -8.70 7.19 13.57
C ALA A 139 -7.68 6.36 12.77
N THR A 140 -6.57 5.97 13.38
CA THR A 140 -5.55 5.16 12.72
C THR A 140 -6.00 3.71 12.53
N MET A 141 -6.79 3.14 13.45
CA MET A 141 -7.44 1.83 13.25
C MET A 141 -8.40 1.83 12.06
N GLY A 142 -9.09 2.95 11.82
CA GLY A 142 -9.93 3.15 10.64
C GLY A 142 -9.18 2.90 9.32
N ILE A 143 -7.90 3.26 9.24
CA ILE A 143 -7.05 2.97 8.08
C ILE A 143 -6.95 1.45 7.87
N LYS A 144 -6.66 0.69 8.92
CA LYS A 144 -6.58 -0.78 8.86
C LYS A 144 -7.91 -1.43 8.50
N PHE A 145 -9.01 -0.86 8.98
CA PHE A 145 -10.36 -1.31 8.63
C PHE A 145 -10.62 -1.18 7.12
N PHE A 146 -10.30 -0.04 6.50
CA PHE A 146 -10.46 0.15 5.06
C PHE A 146 -9.54 -0.76 4.24
N ILE A 147 -8.30 -0.99 4.67
CA ILE A 147 -7.39 -1.98 4.06
C ILE A 147 -8.03 -3.37 4.11
N ALA A 148 -8.51 -3.80 5.27
CA ALA A 148 -9.06 -5.14 5.46
C ALA A 148 -10.33 -5.37 4.62
N ILE A 149 -11.22 -4.37 4.49
CA ILE A 149 -12.37 -4.46 3.58
C ILE A 149 -11.91 -4.63 2.14
N ALA A 150 -10.95 -3.84 1.67
CA ALA A 150 -10.45 -3.94 0.32
C ALA A 150 -9.83 -5.33 0.03
N GLN A 151 -9.06 -5.84 0.98
CA GLN A 151 -8.45 -7.17 0.91
C GLN A 151 -9.50 -8.30 0.95
N MET A 152 -10.55 -8.14 1.74
CA MET A 152 -11.68 -9.08 1.78
C MET A 152 -12.42 -9.16 0.44
N LEU A 153 -12.58 -8.02 -0.22
CA LEU A 153 -13.25 -7.94 -1.52
C LEU A 153 -12.36 -8.34 -2.69
N LEU A 154 -11.04 -8.39 -2.51
CA LEU A 154 -10.07 -8.59 -3.58
C LEU A 154 -10.32 -9.83 -4.43
N PRO A 155 -10.62 -11.04 -3.89
CA PRO A 155 -10.90 -12.21 -4.72
C PRO A 155 -12.09 -12.02 -5.66
N PHE A 156 -13.14 -11.34 -5.22
CA PHE A 156 -14.31 -11.05 -6.03
C PHE A 156 -14.00 -10.03 -7.14
N VAL A 157 -13.20 -9.03 -6.82
CA VAL A 157 -12.73 -8.02 -7.79
C VAL A 157 -11.81 -8.66 -8.82
N LEU A 158 -10.96 -9.60 -8.43
CA LEU A 158 -10.12 -10.37 -9.34
C LEU A 158 -10.98 -11.16 -10.32
N GLY A 159 -11.97 -11.90 -9.84
CA GLY A 159 -12.90 -12.64 -10.69
C GLY A 159 -13.64 -11.75 -11.69
N ALA A 160 -14.05 -10.55 -11.27
CA ALA A 160 -14.74 -9.58 -12.12
C ALA A 160 -13.82 -8.86 -13.12
N SER A 161 -12.52 -8.74 -12.83
CA SER A 161 -11.56 -7.99 -13.63
C SER A 161 -10.78 -8.84 -14.63
N VAL A 162 -10.85 -10.15 -14.51
CA VAL A 162 -10.14 -11.08 -15.39
C VAL A 162 -10.56 -10.88 -16.85
N ALA A 163 -9.59 -10.90 -17.75
CA ALA A 163 -9.80 -10.82 -19.19
C ALA A 163 -8.80 -11.72 -19.91
N THR A 164 -9.16 -12.14 -21.12
CA THR A 164 -8.24 -12.85 -22.00
C THR A 164 -7.75 -11.88 -23.07
N THR A 165 -6.43 -11.80 -23.24
CA THR A 165 -5.83 -10.98 -24.31
C THR A 165 -6.03 -11.63 -25.69
N ALA A 166 -5.79 -10.89 -26.76
CA ALA A 166 -5.81 -11.42 -28.12
C ALA A 166 -4.81 -12.57 -28.34
N ALA A 167 -3.75 -12.61 -27.52
CA ALA A 167 -2.76 -13.71 -27.51
C ALA A 167 -3.17 -14.91 -26.64
N GLY A 168 -4.39 -14.91 -26.08
CA GLY A 168 -4.88 -16.00 -25.22
C GLY A 168 -4.34 -15.96 -23.78
N LEU A 169 -3.63 -14.90 -23.36
CA LEU A 169 -3.09 -14.77 -22.02
C LEU A 169 -4.14 -14.23 -21.05
N THR A 170 -4.16 -14.76 -19.82
CA THR A 170 -4.96 -14.21 -18.72
C THR A 170 -4.37 -12.87 -18.28
N SER A 171 -5.21 -11.84 -18.23
CA SER A 171 -4.82 -10.47 -17.90
C SER A 171 -5.71 -9.86 -16.83
N TYR A 172 -5.09 -9.12 -15.92
CA TYR A 172 -5.73 -8.31 -14.88
C TYR A 172 -5.49 -6.81 -15.07
N ASN A 173 -5.12 -6.39 -16.28
CA ASN A 173 -4.82 -4.99 -16.59
C ASN A 173 -5.97 -4.05 -16.27
N ARG A 174 -7.23 -4.51 -16.40
CA ARG A 174 -8.41 -3.72 -15.99
C ARG A 174 -8.35 -3.30 -14.53
N LEU A 175 -7.90 -4.20 -13.66
CA LEU A 175 -7.74 -3.91 -12.23
C LEU A 175 -6.60 -2.92 -11.98
N PHE A 176 -5.45 -3.14 -12.61
CA PHE A 176 -4.30 -2.25 -12.46
C PHE A 176 -4.61 -0.84 -12.95
N TYR A 177 -5.17 -0.67 -14.15
CA TYR A 177 -5.59 0.64 -14.67
C TYR A 177 -6.70 1.24 -13.82
N GLY A 178 -7.70 0.46 -13.41
CA GLY A 178 -8.80 0.94 -12.58
C GLY A 178 -8.30 1.53 -11.26
N CYS A 179 -7.47 0.80 -10.53
CA CYS A 179 -6.85 1.28 -9.29
C CYS A 179 -5.95 2.49 -9.53
N GLY A 180 -5.16 2.50 -10.61
CA GLY A 180 -4.32 3.63 -10.98
C GLY A 180 -5.12 4.90 -11.27
N ILE A 181 -6.23 4.79 -12.00
CA ILE A 181 -7.13 5.92 -12.29
C ILE A 181 -7.79 6.42 -11.01
N ILE A 182 -8.25 5.51 -10.12
CA ILE A 182 -8.81 5.92 -8.83
C ILE A 182 -7.78 6.70 -8.01
N TYR A 183 -6.52 6.29 -7.99
CA TYR A 183 -5.47 7.06 -7.32
C TYR A 183 -5.22 8.44 -7.94
N LEU A 184 -5.34 8.59 -9.26
CA LEU A 184 -5.29 9.91 -9.90
C LEU A 184 -6.48 10.80 -9.47
N VAL A 185 -7.67 10.22 -9.36
CA VAL A 185 -8.83 10.93 -8.83
C VAL A 185 -8.60 11.33 -7.37
N LEU A 186 -8.11 10.43 -6.54
CA LEU A 186 -7.81 10.70 -5.13
C LEU A 186 -6.72 11.76 -4.98
N PHE A 187 -5.69 11.75 -5.84
CA PHE A 187 -4.69 12.81 -5.92
C PHE A 187 -5.32 14.18 -6.12
N VAL A 188 -6.24 14.32 -7.07
CA VAL A 188 -6.98 15.58 -7.31
C VAL A 188 -7.84 15.96 -6.10
N LEU A 189 -8.56 14.99 -5.53
CA LEU A 189 -9.44 15.23 -4.39
C LEU A 189 -8.69 15.73 -3.14
N VAL A 190 -7.45 15.29 -2.92
CA VAL A 190 -6.60 15.78 -1.81
C VAL A 190 -6.36 17.29 -1.90
N PHE A 191 -6.33 17.86 -3.12
CA PHE A 191 -6.19 19.31 -3.30
C PHE A 191 -7.52 20.07 -3.17
N LEU A 192 -8.64 19.44 -3.52
CA LEU A 192 -9.96 20.08 -3.49
C LEU A 192 -10.54 20.19 -2.07
N PHE A 193 -10.16 19.28 -1.17
CA PHE A 193 -10.71 19.24 0.18
C PHE A 193 -9.71 19.77 1.22
N PRO A 194 -10.16 20.51 2.25
CA PRO A 194 -9.28 21.10 3.24
C PRO A 194 -8.67 20.03 4.15
N LEU A 195 -7.37 20.13 4.41
CA LEU A 195 -6.66 19.36 5.43
C LEU A 195 -6.16 20.28 6.54
N PRO A 196 -5.91 19.77 7.76
CA PRO A 196 -5.49 20.58 8.90
C PRO A 196 -4.01 21.03 8.84
N ASP A 197 -3.46 21.22 7.64
CA ASP A 197 -2.06 21.62 7.41
C ASP A 197 -1.73 23.04 7.90
N ALA A 198 -2.75 23.89 8.08
CA ALA A 198 -2.56 25.30 8.37
C ALA A 198 -2.11 25.55 9.83
N ASP A 199 -2.52 24.68 10.75
CA ASP A 199 -2.26 24.87 12.18
C ASP A 199 -0.84 24.42 12.58
N GLN A 200 -0.19 23.58 11.77
CA GLN A 200 1.17 23.08 12.04
C GLN A 200 2.26 24.12 11.73
N LYS A 201 2.03 25.08 10.86
CA LYS A 201 2.98 26.15 10.59
C LYS A 201 3.19 27.08 11.80
N ALA A 202 2.27 27.06 12.77
CA ALA A 202 2.34 27.86 14.00
C ALA A 202 3.09 27.14 15.15
N ALA A 203 3.30 25.84 15.08
CA ALA A 203 3.98 25.06 16.13
C ALA A 203 5.49 24.95 15.84
N GLY A 204 6.24 25.92 16.27
CA GLY A 204 7.65 25.89 16.71
C GLY A 204 8.70 25.23 15.81
N LYS A 205 9.95 25.58 16.03
CA LYS A 205 11.18 25.07 15.39
C LYS A 205 11.12 23.55 15.14
N LYS A 206 11.07 23.17 13.86
CA LYS A 206 11.20 21.78 13.44
C LYS A 206 12.66 21.37 13.53
N GLU A 207 12.96 20.40 14.36
CA GLU A 207 14.29 19.81 14.43
C GLU A 207 14.61 19.13 13.08
N GLY A 208 15.85 19.30 12.62
CA GLY A 208 16.33 18.61 11.43
C GLY A 208 16.43 17.09 11.69
N LEU A 209 16.32 16.27 10.64
CA LEU A 209 16.47 14.82 10.73
C LEU A 209 17.75 14.42 11.50
N ILE A 210 18.87 15.08 11.21
CA ILE A 210 20.17 14.81 11.83
C ILE A 210 20.14 15.15 13.34
N ASP A 211 19.47 16.21 13.73
CA ASP A 211 19.35 16.61 15.13
C ASP A 211 18.42 15.66 15.89
N SER A 212 17.31 15.25 15.29
CA SER A 212 16.42 14.24 15.85
C SER A 212 17.14 12.89 16.05
N LEU A 213 17.97 12.46 15.08
CA LEU A 213 18.77 11.23 15.19
C LEU A 213 19.82 11.32 16.30
N LYS A 214 20.48 12.48 16.48
CA LYS A 214 21.47 12.69 17.55
C LYS A 214 20.84 12.64 18.94
N HIS A 215 19.59 13.04 19.08
CA HIS A 215 18.86 13.04 20.35
C HIS A 215 18.06 11.76 20.58
N THR A 216 18.06 10.81 19.64
CA THR A 216 17.39 9.53 19.80
C THR A 216 18.19 8.62 20.73
N HIS A 217 17.62 8.31 21.89
CA HIS A 217 18.18 7.34 22.82
C HIS A 217 17.59 5.96 22.54
N PHE A 218 18.44 5.00 22.21
CA PHE A 218 18.02 3.60 22.05
C PHE A 218 17.97 2.94 23.45
N SER A 219 16.79 2.93 24.06
CA SER A 219 16.53 2.13 25.25
C SER A 219 16.27 0.68 24.90
N PHE A 220 16.29 -0.22 25.90
CA PHE A 220 15.92 -1.62 25.71
C PHE A 220 14.49 -1.74 25.14
N GLU A 221 13.56 -0.94 25.64
CA GLU A 221 12.18 -0.92 25.18
C GLU A 221 12.09 -0.49 23.70
N SER A 222 12.87 0.52 23.28
CA SER A 222 12.92 0.95 21.89
C SER A 222 13.41 -0.15 20.96
N VAL A 223 14.47 -0.87 21.35
CA VAL A 223 15.00 -2.00 20.59
C VAL A 223 14.00 -3.15 20.56
N ALA A 224 13.37 -3.48 21.71
CA ALA A 224 12.33 -4.50 21.77
C ALA A 224 11.15 -4.17 20.85
N MET A 225 10.67 -2.92 20.83
CA MET A 225 9.58 -2.48 19.94
C MET A 225 9.96 -2.59 18.47
N ILE A 226 11.21 -2.25 18.10
CA ILE A 226 11.72 -2.42 16.73
C ILE A 226 11.72 -3.90 16.33
N LEU A 227 12.21 -4.79 17.19
CA LEU A 227 12.26 -6.23 16.94
C LEU A 227 10.87 -6.85 16.83
N ILE A 228 9.93 -6.46 17.70
CA ILE A 228 8.53 -6.90 17.63
C ILE A 228 7.92 -6.43 16.31
N GLY A 229 8.07 -5.16 15.95
CA GLY A 229 7.57 -4.60 14.70
C GLY A 229 8.14 -5.32 13.47
N PHE A 230 9.45 -5.61 13.47
CA PHE A 230 10.12 -6.36 12.41
C PHE A 230 9.55 -7.77 12.29
N THR A 231 9.45 -8.50 13.40
CA THR A 231 8.95 -9.90 13.42
C THR A 231 7.49 -9.97 12.97
N CYS A 232 6.61 -9.14 13.54
CA CYS A 232 5.19 -9.13 13.19
C CYS A 232 4.97 -8.75 11.72
N THR A 233 5.63 -7.69 11.25
CA THR A 233 5.50 -7.23 9.86
C THR A 233 6.11 -8.23 8.89
N GLY A 234 7.28 -8.81 9.21
CA GLY A 234 7.93 -9.82 8.39
C GLY A 234 7.09 -11.07 8.22
N THR A 235 6.53 -11.59 9.31
CA THR A 235 5.64 -12.76 9.29
C THR A 235 4.37 -12.47 8.47
N PHE A 236 3.77 -11.30 8.65
CA PHE A 236 2.60 -10.89 7.88
C PHE A 236 2.92 -10.80 6.38
N GLN A 237 4.02 -10.20 6.00
CA GLN A 237 4.42 -10.07 4.60
C GLN A 237 4.76 -11.42 3.97
N LEU A 238 5.41 -12.31 4.72
CA LEU A 238 5.66 -13.67 4.28
C LEU A 238 4.35 -14.40 3.99
N TRP A 239 3.40 -14.35 4.94
CA TRP A 239 2.08 -14.95 4.74
C TRP A 239 1.39 -14.35 3.52
N LEU A 240 1.30 -13.03 3.41
CA LEU A 240 0.61 -12.33 2.33
C LEU A 240 1.15 -12.70 0.94
N ASN A 241 2.47 -12.92 0.82
CA ASN A 241 3.12 -13.21 -0.45
C ASN A 241 3.26 -14.69 -0.77
N CYS A 242 3.19 -15.59 0.21
CA CYS A 242 3.52 -17.00 0.00
C CYS A 242 2.36 -17.97 0.29
N ALA A 243 1.40 -17.60 1.14
CA ALA A 243 0.37 -18.53 1.62
C ALA A 243 -0.47 -19.14 0.49
N GLN A 244 -0.88 -18.35 -0.50
CA GLN A 244 -1.69 -18.86 -1.60
C GLN A 244 -0.93 -19.79 -2.52
N ASN A 245 0.33 -19.49 -2.84
CA ASN A 245 1.17 -20.40 -3.63
C ASN A 245 1.40 -21.70 -2.86
N PHE A 246 1.68 -21.62 -1.57
CA PHE A 246 1.81 -22.81 -0.73
C PHE A 246 0.53 -23.66 -0.72
N ALA A 247 -0.64 -23.04 -0.59
CA ALA A 247 -1.91 -23.75 -0.61
C ALA A 247 -2.17 -24.41 -1.99
N LYS A 248 -1.82 -23.76 -3.07
CA LYS A 248 -1.94 -24.29 -4.43
C LYS A 248 -1.00 -25.47 -4.69
N GLU A 249 0.28 -25.31 -4.37
CA GLU A 249 1.34 -26.23 -4.73
C GLU A 249 1.45 -27.43 -3.76
N ASN A 250 1.23 -27.21 -2.45
CA ASN A 250 1.45 -28.23 -1.43
C ASN A 250 0.15 -28.81 -0.87
N VAL A 251 -0.97 -28.07 -0.91
CA VAL A 251 -2.26 -28.53 -0.40
C VAL A 251 -3.21 -28.92 -1.54
N GLY A 252 -2.91 -28.51 -2.77
CA GLY A 252 -3.70 -28.83 -3.96
C GLY A 252 -5.00 -28.03 -4.09
N TRP A 253 -5.09 -26.84 -3.50
CA TRP A 253 -6.26 -25.98 -3.65
C TRP A 253 -6.32 -25.41 -5.07
N ALA A 254 -7.45 -25.64 -5.76
CA ALA A 254 -7.66 -25.14 -7.11
C ALA A 254 -7.72 -23.59 -7.16
N ASP A 255 -8.39 -22.97 -6.18
CA ASP A 255 -8.45 -21.52 -6.04
C ASP A 255 -8.18 -21.11 -4.61
N PRO A 256 -6.92 -20.76 -4.28
CA PRO A 256 -6.55 -20.31 -2.96
C PRO A 256 -6.86 -18.82 -2.68
N SER A 257 -7.41 -18.07 -3.65
CA SER A 257 -7.65 -16.63 -3.51
C SER A 257 -8.60 -16.30 -2.35
N ILE A 258 -9.55 -17.18 -2.07
CA ILE A 258 -10.51 -17.05 -0.98
C ILE A 258 -9.84 -16.98 0.41
N MET A 259 -8.60 -17.46 0.56
CA MET A 259 -7.84 -17.32 1.82
C MET A 259 -7.70 -15.85 2.23
N GLN A 260 -7.58 -14.95 1.25
CA GLN A 260 -7.49 -13.51 1.53
C GLN A 260 -8.76 -13.00 2.18
N THR A 261 -9.93 -13.45 1.73
CA THR A 261 -11.24 -13.10 2.32
C THR A 261 -11.33 -13.54 3.77
N TYR A 262 -11.00 -14.80 4.07
CA TYR A 262 -11.06 -15.32 5.44
C TYR A 262 -10.09 -14.62 6.38
N TYR A 263 -8.86 -14.38 5.94
CA TYR A 263 -7.87 -13.64 6.70
C TYR A 263 -8.35 -12.22 7.01
N SER A 264 -8.85 -11.52 6.01
CA SER A 264 -9.30 -10.14 6.16
C SER A 264 -10.57 -10.03 6.99
N ALA A 265 -11.48 -11.00 6.91
CA ALA A 265 -12.63 -11.10 7.80
C ALA A 265 -12.20 -11.27 9.27
N GLY A 266 -11.22 -12.14 9.54
CA GLY A 266 -10.62 -12.27 10.87
C GLY A 266 -9.99 -10.97 11.36
N THR A 267 -9.31 -10.24 10.49
CA THR A 267 -8.74 -8.93 10.81
C THR A 267 -9.83 -7.90 11.14
N LEU A 268 -10.93 -7.87 10.39
CA LEU A 268 -12.07 -6.98 10.67
C LEU A 268 -12.70 -7.27 12.03
N ILE A 269 -12.89 -8.54 12.37
CA ILE A 269 -13.39 -8.95 13.69
C ILE A 269 -12.44 -8.46 14.79
N ALA A 270 -11.14 -8.69 14.64
CA ALA A 270 -10.12 -8.29 15.62
C ALA A 270 -10.00 -6.77 15.80
N LEU A 271 -10.43 -5.96 14.82
CA LEU A 271 -10.44 -4.50 14.93
C LEU A 271 -11.65 -3.96 15.71
N VAL A 272 -12.69 -4.76 15.88
CA VAL A 272 -13.95 -4.36 16.56
C VAL A 272 -14.00 -4.87 18.00
N VAL A 273 -13.34 -5.98 18.31
CA VAL A 273 -13.22 -6.57 19.65
C VAL A 273 -12.10 -5.91 20.45
#